data_b83e9739c8ffc202879a75d04637228c
#
_entry.id   b83e9739c8ffc202879a75d04637228c
#
_cell.length_a   1.000
_cell.length_b   1.000
_cell.length_c   1.000
_cell.angle_alpha   90.00
_cell.angle_beta   90.00
_cell.angle_gamma   90.00
#
_symmetry.space_group_name_H-M   'P 1'
#
loop_
_entity.id
_entity.type
_entity.pdbx_description
1 polymer ?
#
loop_
_entity_poly.entity_id
_entity_poly.type
_entity_poly.pdbx_seq_one_letter_code
_entity_poly.pdbx_strand_id
1 'polypeptide(L)'
;MSKSSIRRRATAFGSAGALVTATLMAGAVSAPAASAAPADGRGHPHARGWDKEARGVTIAAARAARAGVDWEDCDAGWNLPKPIQCGYVTVPLDYAKPFGKQIKLAVDRIGNTGGRSERQGALIYNPGGPGGSGLRFPARVTGKSAVWANAAKAYDFVGFDPRGVGHSAPISCADPQEFVKAPKADPVPGSEADKLAQRKLAREYAEGCFERSGEMLPHMTTPNTARDLDVIRAALGEKKLNYLGVSYGTYLGAVYGTLFPDHVRRMVVDSVVNPSRDKIWYQANLDQDVAFEGRWKEWQDWVAANDATYHLGDTRAEVQDQWLKLRATAAKEPLGGVVGPAELISFFQSAPYYDSAWAPIAATFSKYVAGDTQALVDAAAPDLSDTAGNASAENGNAVYTAVECTDAKWPTDWNTWDRDNTRLHRDHPFMTWANAWMNLPCATWPVKQQTPLNVKTGKG
;
A
#
# COMPACT_ATOMS: atom_id res chain seq x y z
N MET A 1 39.09 40.03 -11.25
CA MET A 1 40.44 39.47 -11.22
C MET A 1 40.51 38.58 -10.00
N SER A 2 40.53 37.33 -10.05
CA SER A 2 41.40 36.23 -10.40
C SER A 2 40.61 34.92 -10.40
N LYS A 3 40.72 34.15 -11.47
CA LYS A 3 40.17 32.80 -11.61
C LYS A 3 41.14 31.81 -11.00
N SER A 4 40.69 30.90 -10.14
CA SER A 4 41.41 29.72 -9.71
C SER A 4 40.66 28.47 -10.12
N SER A 5 41.23 27.75 -11.09
CA SER A 5 40.76 26.48 -11.62
C SER A 5 41.35 25.31 -10.81
N ILE A 6 40.49 24.46 -10.27
CA ILE A 6 40.91 23.18 -9.65
C ILE A 6 40.69 22.05 -10.66
N ARG A 7 41.81 21.48 -11.12
CA ARG A 7 41.87 20.28 -11.97
C ARG A 7 41.60 19.03 -11.13
N ARG A 8 40.60 18.26 -11.48
CA ARG A 8 40.40 16.90 -10.97
C ARG A 8 41.27 15.93 -11.77
N ARG A 9 42.11 15.17 -11.11
CA ARG A 9 42.87 14.04 -11.67
C ARG A 9 41.96 12.80 -11.66
N ALA A 10 41.81 12.17 -12.82
CA ALA A 10 41.24 10.86 -12.97
C ALA A 10 42.34 9.81 -12.79
N THR A 11 42.15 8.87 -11.89
CA THR A 11 42.98 7.66 -11.76
C THR A 11 42.26 6.49 -12.45
N ALA A 12 42.87 5.98 -13.50
CA ALA A 12 42.43 4.77 -14.17
C ALA A 12 43.00 3.54 -13.43
N PHE A 13 42.14 2.59 -13.10
CA PHE A 13 42.55 1.25 -12.68
C PHE A 13 42.36 0.29 -13.85
N GLY A 14 43.45 -0.27 -14.32
CA GLY A 14 43.47 -1.31 -15.34
C GLY A 14 43.14 -2.66 -14.72
N SER A 15 42.23 -3.39 -15.35
CA SER A 15 41.91 -4.78 -15.07
C SER A 15 42.71 -5.70 -15.95
N ALA A 16 43.57 -6.54 -15.36
CA ALA A 16 44.26 -7.63 -16.00
C ALA A 16 43.32 -8.83 -16.14
N GLY A 17 43.10 -9.30 -17.35
CA GLY A 17 42.36 -10.50 -17.65
C GLY A 17 43.23 -11.76 -17.48
N ALA A 18 42.74 -12.77 -16.81
CA ALA A 18 43.26 -14.13 -16.82
C ALA A 18 42.33 -15.03 -17.65
N LEU A 19 42.81 -15.51 -18.79
CA LEU A 19 42.18 -16.60 -19.55
C LEU A 19 42.44 -17.92 -18.81
N VAL A 20 41.36 -18.64 -18.48
CA VAL A 20 41.42 -20.05 -18.13
C VAL A 20 40.71 -20.87 -19.21
N THR A 21 41.49 -21.62 -19.96
CA THR A 21 41.02 -22.64 -20.91
C THR A 21 40.58 -23.89 -20.13
N ALA A 22 39.28 -24.25 -20.18
CA ALA A 22 38.79 -25.51 -19.66
C ALA A 22 38.49 -26.47 -20.82
N THR A 23 39.20 -27.58 -20.82
CA THR A 23 39.07 -28.74 -21.76
C THR A 23 37.76 -29.46 -21.49
N LEU A 24 36.98 -29.67 -22.55
CA LEU A 24 35.79 -30.51 -22.54
C LEU A 24 36.19 -32.00 -22.52
N MET A 25 35.81 -32.72 -21.46
CA MET A 25 35.71 -34.20 -21.50
C MET A 25 34.23 -34.58 -21.51
N ALA A 26 33.81 -35.18 -22.58
CA ALA A 26 32.49 -35.80 -22.74
C ALA A 26 32.45 -37.15 -22.01
N GLY A 27 31.74 -37.20 -20.87
CA GLY A 27 31.40 -38.43 -20.19
C GLY A 27 29.91 -38.69 -20.33
N ALA A 28 29.53 -39.71 -21.10
CA ALA A 28 28.15 -40.17 -21.16
C ALA A 28 27.78 -40.90 -19.86
N VAL A 29 26.89 -40.32 -19.07
CA VAL A 29 26.27 -40.99 -17.93
C VAL A 29 24.83 -41.33 -18.31
N SER A 30 24.54 -42.62 -18.44
CA SER A 30 23.21 -43.18 -18.59
C SER A 30 22.38 -42.92 -17.33
N ALA A 31 21.28 -42.15 -17.46
CA ALA A 31 20.30 -41.96 -16.39
C ALA A 31 19.43 -43.23 -16.22
N PRO A 32 19.19 -43.74 -14.98
CA PRO A 32 18.22 -44.79 -14.76
C PRO A 32 16.79 -44.22 -14.94
N ALA A 33 15.95 -45.02 -15.63
CA ALA A 33 14.54 -44.74 -15.80
C ALA A 33 13.85 -44.66 -14.43
N ALA A 34 13.32 -43.48 -14.08
CA ALA A 34 12.47 -43.33 -12.92
C ALA A 34 11.11 -43.97 -13.21
N SER A 35 10.79 -45.02 -12.49
CA SER A 35 9.46 -45.62 -12.44
C SER A 35 8.47 -44.56 -11.94
N ALA A 36 7.44 -44.26 -12.73
CA ALA A 36 6.32 -43.46 -12.32
C ALA A 36 5.55 -44.16 -11.20
N ALA A 37 5.59 -43.59 -10.00
CA ALA A 37 4.69 -43.98 -8.92
C ALA A 37 3.24 -43.63 -9.32
N PRO A 38 2.24 -44.48 -8.97
CA PRO A 38 0.86 -44.15 -9.28
C PRO A 38 0.42 -42.89 -8.56
N ALA A 39 -0.19 -41.98 -9.30
CA ALA A 39 -0.77 -40.74 -8.76
C ALA A 39 -1.86 -41.09 -7.74
N ASP A 40 -1.59 -40.82 -6.46
CA ASP A 40 -2.56 -40.94 -5.38
C ASP A 40 -3.67 -39.89 -5.61
N GLY A 41 -4.88 -40.36 -5.96
CA GLY A 41 -6.02 -39.56 -6.40
C GLY A 41 -6.70 -38.72 -5.31
N ARG A 42 -5.98 -38.33 -4.27
CA ARG A 42 -6.44 -37.39 -3.23
C ARG A 42 -6.01 -35.98 -3.56
N GLY A 43 -6.66 -35.37 -4.56
CA GLY A 43 -6.53 -33.94 -4.82
C GLY A 43 -6.94 -33.11 -3.60
N HIS A 44 -6.00 -32.37 -3.04
CA HIS A 44 -6.25 -31.42 -1.96
C HIS A 44 -7.37 -30.46 -2.35
N PRO A 45 -8.35 -30.15 -1.45
CA PRO A 45 -9.48 -29.25 -1.74
C PRO A 45 -9.03 -27.86 -2.25
N HIS A 46 -7.85 -27.39 -1.83
CA HIS A 46 -7.25 -26.15 -2.27
C HIS A 46 -6.89 -26.13 -3.77
N ALA A 47 -6.35 -27.22 -4.33
CA ALA A 47 -5.98 -27.29 -5.74
C ALA A 47 -7.20 -27.13 -6.68
N ARG A 48 -8.36 -27.70 -6.32
CA ARG A 48 -9.59 -27.59 -7.10
C ARG A 48 -10.20 -26.18 -7.13
N GLY A 49 -10.00 -25.37 -6.08
CA GLY A 49 -10.45 -23.97 -6.04
C GLY A 49 -9.64 -23.09 -7.01
N TRP A 50 -8.33 -23.20 -6.96
CA TRP A 50 -7.41 -22.47 -7.84
C TRP A 50 -7.64 -22.74 -9.32
N ASP A 51 -7.97 -23.99 -9.71
CA ASP A 51 -8.29 -24.35 -11.08
C ASP A 51 -9.57 -23.68 -11.60
N LYS A 52 -10.58 -23.48 -10.73
CA LYS A 52 -11.83 -22.80 -11.11
C LYS A 52 -11.59 -21.31 -11.30
N GLU A 53 -10.84 -20.68 -10.40
CA GLU A 53 -10.51 -19.25 -10.47
C GLU A 53 -9.57 -18.95 -11.64
N ALA A 54 -8.60 -19.83 -11.96
CA ALA A 54 -7.73 -19.71 -13.12
C ALA A 54 -8.53 -19.75 -14.44
N ARG A 55 -9.51 -20.66 -14.55
CA ARG A 55 -10.45 -20.68 -15.68
C ARG A 55 -11.33 -19.44 -15.71
N GLY A 56 -11.80 -18.99 -14.57
CA GLY A 56 -12.64 -17.80 -14.45
C GLY A 56 -11.96 -16.53 -14.91
N VAL A 57 -10.69 -16.32 -14.53
CA VAL A 57 -9.92 -15.17 -15.00
C VAL A 57 -9.65 -15.22 -16.49
N THR A 58 -9.35 -16.40 -17.06
CA THR A 58 -9.20 -16.58 -18.51
C THR A 58 -10.48 -16.18 -19.27
N ILE A 59 -11.66 -16.57 -18.78
CA ILE A 59 -12.96 -16.20 -19.36
C ILE A 59 -13.17 -14.68 -19.26
N ALA A 60 -12.93 -14.10 -18.08
CA ALA A 60 -13.08 -12.67 -17.85
C ALA A 60 -12.13 -11.84 -18.73
N ALA A 61 -10.85 -12.21 -18.80
CA ALA A 61 -9.86 -11.57 -19.65
C ALA A 61 -10.22 -11.64 -21.14
N ALA A 62 -10.71 -12.79 -21.62
CA ALA A 62 -11.16 -12.94 -23.00
C ALA A 62 -12.39 -12.08 -23.34
N ARG A 63 -13.30 -11.85 -22.38
CA ARG A 63 -14.43 -10.92 -22.55
C ARG A 63 -13.94 -9.47 -22.57
N ALA A 64 -13.09 -9.11 -21.61
CA ALA A 64 -12.54 -7.77 -21.50
C ALA A 64 -11.69 -7.38 -22.74
N ALA A 65 -10.90 -8.33 -23.26
CA ALA A 65 -10.15 -8.10 -24.50
C ALA A 65 -11.06 -7.82 -25.74
N ARG A 66 -12.26 -8.41 -25.78
CA ARG A 66 -13.24 -8.13 -26.84
C ARG A 66 -13.98 -6.83 -26.65
N ALA A 67 -14.33 -6.51 -25.40
CA ALA A 67 -15.04 -5.28 -25.08
C ALA A 67 -14.14 -4.04 -25.17
N GLY A 68 -12.86 -4.18 -24.80
CA GLY A 68 -11.99 -3.03 -24.62
C GLY A 68 -12.37 -2.18 -23.42
N VAL A 69 -11.97 -0.92 -23.45
CA VAL A 69 -12.41 0.13 -22.51
C VAL A 69 -13.01 1.27 -23.32
N ASP A 70 -14.24 1.62 -23.03
CA ASP A 70 -14.87 2.82 -23.58
C ASP A 70 -14.27 4.04 -22.86
N TRP A 71 -13.38 4.74 -23.56
CA TRP A 71 -12.67 5.88 -23.02
C TRP A 71 -13.41 7.17 -23.30
N GLU A 72 -13.76 7.88 -22.23
CA GLU A 72 -14.49 9.13 -22.27
C GLU A 72 -13.75 10.22 -21.49
N ASP A 73 -14.18 11.47 -21.65
CA ASP A 73 -13.78 12.54 -20.73
C ASP A 73 -14.23 12.16 -19.32
N CYS A 74 -13.36 12.36 -18.34
CA CYS A 74 -13.71 12.01 -16.95
C CYS A 74 -14.85 12.90 -16.43
N ASP A 75 -15.83 12.28 -15.77
CA ASP A 75 -16.87 13.02 -15.06
C ASP A 75 -16.29 13.96 -14.01
N ALA A 76 -16.97 15.06 -13.75
CA ALA A 76 -16.52 16.06 -12.77
C ALA A 76 -16.24 15.47 -11.37
N GLY A 77 -17.01 14.44 -10.97
CA GLY A 77 -16.83 13.74 -9.69
C GLY A 77 -15.51 12.98 -9.53
N TRP A 78 -14.78 12.69 -10.63
CA TRP A 78 -13.46 12.07 -10.56
C TRP A 78 -12.35 13.09 -10.27
N ASN A 79 -12.63 14.38 -10.43
CA ASN A 79 -11.68 15.47 -10.19
C ASN A 79 -10.32 15.24 -10.85
N LEU A 80 -10.33 14.83 -12.13
CA LEU A 80 -9.14 14.56 -12.94
C LEU A 80 -8.96 15.64 -14.01
N PRO A 81 -7.73 16.16 -14.22
CA PRO A 81 -7.49 17.19 -15.21
C PRO A 81 -7.52 16.63 -16.63
N LYS A 82 -8.04 17.41 -17.60
CA LYS A 82 -7.86 17.08 -19.02
C LYS A 82 -6.34 17.09 -19.37
N PRO A 83 -5.88 16.23 -20.28
CA PRO A 83 -6.62 15.37 -21.20
C PRO A 83 -6.79 13.92 -20.71
N ILE A 84 -6.81 13.67 -19.39
CA ILE A 84 -7.01 12.32 -18.86
C ILE A 84 -8.38 11.81 -19.28
N GLN A 85 -8.43 10.55 -19.74
CA GLN A 85 -9.63 9.83 -20.08
C GLN A 85 -9.95 8.80 -18.99
N CYS A 86 -11.23 8.56 -18.76
CA CYS A 86 -11.75 7.61 -17.79
C CYS A 86 -12.58 6.51 -18.46
N GLY A 87 -12.71 5.37 -17.81
CA GLY A 87 -13.52 4.26 -18.25
C GLY A 87 -13.64 3.19 -17.17
N TYR A 88 -14.32 2.11 -17.51
CA TYR A 88 -14.53 0.98 -16.62
C TYR A 88 -14.17 -0.35 -17.28
N VAL A 89 -13.63 -1.26 -16.47
CA VAL A 89 -13.43 -2.66 -16.81
C VAL A 89 -14.36 -3.52 -15.97
N THR A 90 -15.18 -4.37 -16.59
CA THR A 90 -16.07 -5.29 -15.87
C THR A 90 -15.35 -6.57 -15.53
N VAL A 91 -15.41 -6.98 -14.25
CA VAL A 91 -14.80 -8.19 -13.72
C VAL A 91 -15.79 -8.99 -12.87
N PRO A 92 -15.64 -10.32 -12.74
CA PRO A 92 -16.45 -11.09 -11.80
C PRO A 92 -16.17 -10.69 -10.35
N LEU A 93 -17.18 -10.61 -9.51
CA LEU A 93 -16.97 -10.54 -8.07
C LEU A 93 -16.24 -11.81 -7.58
N ASP A 94 -16.71 -12.99 -8.02
CA ASP A 94 -16.14 -14.30 -7.72
C ASP A 94 -15.55 -14.94 -8.99
N TYR A 95 -14.25 -15.05 -9.09
CA TYR A 95 -13.61 -15.69 -10.25
C TYR A 95 -13.92 -17.20 -10.38
N ALA A 96 -14.33 -17.87 -9.31
CA ALA A 96 -14.84 -19.25 -9.42
C ALA A 96 -16.23 -19.30 -10.11
N LYS A 97 -16.92 -18.16 -10.23
CA LYS A 97 -18.22 -17.99 -10.87
C LYS A 97 -18.19 -16.84 -11.89
N PRO A 98 -17.46 -16.98 -13.01
CA PRO A 98 -17.20 -15.85 -13.94
C PRO A 98 -18.44 -15.29 -14.65
N PHE A 99 -19.58 -15.97 -14.57
CA PHE A 99 -20.88 -15.55 -15.11
C PHE A 99 -21.84 -15.06 -14.01
N GLY A 100 -21.41 -15.06 -12.74
CA GLY A 100 -22.16 -14.54 -11.60
C GLY A 100 -22.17 -13.01 -11.54
N LYS A 101 -22.29 -12.49 -10.32
CA LYS A 101 -22.26 -11.03 -10.08
C LYS A 101 -20.96 -10.42 -10.63
N GLN A 102 -21.14 -9.31 -11.34
CA GLN A 102 -20.05 -8.53 -11.91
C GLN A 102 -19.88 -7.23 -11.12
N ILE A 103 -18.66 -6.73 -11.04
CA ILE A 103 -18.33 -5.39 -10.55
C ILE A 103 -17.60 -4.62 -11.64
N LYS A 104 -17.64 -3.29 -11.57
CA LYS A 104 -16.90 -2.40 -12.46
C LYS A 104 -15.68 -1.86 -11.74
N LEU A 105 -14.54 -1.89 -12.41
CA LEU A 105 -13.30 -1.29 -11.93
C LEU A 105 -13.04 -0.02 -12.73
N ALA A 106 -12.85 1.07 -12.02
CA ALA A 106 -12.54 2.36 -12.61
C ALA A 106 -11.06 2.38 -13.06
N VAL A 107 -10.86 2.91 -14.26
CA VAL A 107 -9.53 3.10 -14.87
C VAL A 107 -9.44 4.50 -15.46
N ASP A 108 -8.26 5.10 -15.39
CA ASP A 108 -7.95 6.33 -16.10
C ASP A 108 -6.69 6.17 -16.95
N ARG A 109 -6.53 7.01 -17.98
CA ARG A 109 -5.34 6.98 -18.82
C ARG A 109 -4.95 8.32 -19.42
N ILE A 110 -3.68 8.42 -19.76
CA ILE A 110 -3.15 9.36 -20.74
C ILE A 110 -2.24 8.61 -21.70
N GLY A 111 -2.38 8.86 -23.00
CA GLY A 111 -1.53 8.22 -24.03
C GLY A 111 -0.08 8.71 -23.97
N ASN A 112 0.83 7.89 -24.47
CA ASN A 112 2.25 8.24 -24.57
C ASN A 112 2.48 9.45 -25.49
N THR A 113 3.52 10.24 -25.18
CA THR A 113 3.85 11.48 -25.91
C THR A 113 4.85 11.29 -27.07
N GLY A 114 5.53 10.13 -27.13
CA GLY A 114 6.56 9.82 -28.14
C GLY A 114 6.02 9.22 -29.45
N GLY A 115 4.68 9.06 -29.56
CA GLY A 115 4.07 8.49 -30.75
C GLY A 115 4.14 6.96 -30.81
N ARG A 116 3.59 6.41 -31.92
CA ARG A 116 3.34 4.98 -32.07
C ARG A 116 4.62 4.13 -32.09
N SER A 117 5.69 4.62 -32.68
CA SER A 117 6.96 3.89 -32.81
C SER A 117 7.74 3.77 -31.51
N GLU A 118 7.54 4.69 -30.57
CA GLU A 118 8.20 4.71 -29.26
C GLU A 118 7.37 4.01 -28.18
N ARG A 119 6.09 3.76 -28.44
CA ARG A 119 5.18 3.16 -27.46
C ARG A 119 5.61 1.75 -27.07
N GLN A 120 5.73 1.53 -25.76
CA GLN A 120 6.12 0.27 -25.14
C GLN A 120 5.00 -0.38 -24.33
N GLY A 121 3.77 0.06 -24.54
CA GLY A 121 2.57 -0.46 -23.86
C GLY A 121 2.08 0.42 -22.72
N ALA A 122 1.07 -0.04 -22.00
CA ALA A 122 0.57 0.60 -20.81
C ALA A 122 1.47 0.36 -19.61
N LEU A 123 1.69 1.41 -18.79
CA LEU A 123 2.30 1.32 -17.45
C LEU A 123 1.19 1.51 -16.43
N ILE A 124 0.89 0.45 -15.70
CA ILE A 124 -0.16 0.43 -14.66
C ILE A 124 0.46 0.67 -13.29
N TYR A 125 -0.21 1.47 -12.47
CA TYR A 125 0.26 1.89 -11.16
C TYR A 125 -0.65 1.45 -10.02
N ASN A 126 -0.05 1.02 -8.90
CA ASN A 126 -0.73 0.84 -7.63
C ASN A 126 0.08 1.50 -6.50
N PRO A 127 -0.51 2.46 -5.76
CA PRO A 127 0.18 3.21 -4.68
C PRO A 127 0.37 2.40 -3.40
N GLY A 128 -0.35 1.28 -3.26
CA GLY A 128 -0.36 0.50 -2.04
C GLY A 128 -1.53 0.82 -1.13
N GLY A 129 -1.30 0.80 0.13
CA GLY A 129 -2.25 0.78 1.23
C GLY A 129 -2.17 -0.58 1.92
N PRO A 130 -3.05 -1.59 1.59
CA PRO A 130 -4.09 -1.63 0.54
C PRO A 130 -5.17 -0.55 0.71
N GLY A 131 -5.97 -0.30 -0.31
CA GLY A 131 -7.06 0.69 -0.25
C GLY A 131 -6.73 2.05 -0.89
N GLY A 132 -5.48 2.26 -1.32
CA GLY A 132 -5.11 3.45 -2.07
C GLY A 132 -5.65 3.44 -3.50
N SER A 133 -6.24 4.57 -3.93
CA SER A 133 -6.64 4.80 -5.32
C SER A 133 -5.41 4.95 -6.22
N GLY A 134 -5.37 4.23 -7.33
CA GLY A 134 -4.35 4.40 -8.37
C GLY A 134 -4.73 5.44 -9.42
N LEU A 135 -5.97 5.93 -9.42
CA LEU A 135 -6.41 7.03 -10.27
C LEU A 135 -5.56 8.29 -9.99
N ARG A 136 -5.48 9.20 -10.92
CA ARG A 136 -4.56 10.36 -10.91
C ARG A 136 -3.08 10.02 -11.21
N PHE A 137 -2.71 8.75 -11.37
CA PHE A 137 -1.35 8.43 -11.83
C PHE A 137 -1.01 9.09 -13.18
N PRO A 138 -1.92 9.11 -14.17
CA PRO A 138 -1.72 9.87 -15.40
C PRO A 138 -1.48 11.38 -15.19
N ALA A 139 -1.99 11.97 -14.12
CA ALA A 139 -1.77 13.39 -13.84
C ALA A 139 -0.29 13.74 -13.56
N ARG A 140 0.53 12.76 -13.19
CA ARG A 140 1.98 12.94 -12.98
C ARG A 140 2.73 13.34 -14.24
N VAL A 141 2.16 13.07 -15.42
CA VAL A 141 2.76 13.44 -16.73
C VAL A 141 2.05 14.59 -17.44
N THR A 142 0.93 15.09 -16.90
CA THR A 142 0.27 16.29 -17.44
C THR A 142 1.01 17.60 -17.09
N GLY A 143 1.86 17.53 -16.05
CA GLY A 143 2.72 18.65 -15.64
C GLY A 143 4.11 18.61 -16.28
N LYS A 144 4.92 19.64 -15.98
CA LYS A 144 6.32 19.75 -16.47
C LYS A 144 7.31 18.92 -15.63
N SER A 145 6.90 17.74 -15.14
CA SER A 145 7.78 16.89 -14.31
C SER A 145 8.86 16.23 -15.19
N ALA A 146 10.10 16.65 -15.03
CA ALA A 146 11.24 16.05 -15.72
C ALA A 146 11.45 14.57 -15.38
N VAL A 147 11.04 14.16 -14.15
CA VAL A 147 11.19 12.77 -13.65
C VAL A 147 10.45 11.76 -14.56
N TRP A 148 9.24 12.11 -15.02
CA TRP A 148 8.42 11.20 -15.81
C TRP A 148 8.55 11.40 -17.32
N ALA A 149 9.32 12.41 -17.78
CA ALA A 149 9.36 12.82 -19.18
C ALA A 149 9.77 11.67 -20.14
N ASN A 150 10.76 10.87 -19.78
CA ASN A 150 11.21 9.73 -20.62
C ASN A 150 10.20 8.57 -20.56
N ALA A 151 9.61 8.29 -19.41
CA ALA A 151 8.58 7.27 -19.29
C ALA A 151 7.32 7.66 -20.08
N ALA A 152 6.91 8.93 -20.03
CA ALA A 152 5.79 9.46 -20.79
C ALA A 152 5.93 9.33 -22.31
N LYS A 153 7.14 9.35 -22.85
CA LYS A 153 7.37 9.06 -24.29
C LYS A 153 7.08 7.60 -24.63
N ALA A 154 7.40 6.69 -23.70
CA ALA A 154 7.38 5.26 -23.97
C ALA A 154 6.09 4.56 -23.55
N TYR A 155 5.35 5.07 -22.57
CA TYR A 155 4.21 4.37 -21.98
C TYR A 155 2.94 5.20 -21.99
N ASP A 156 1.80 4.55 -22.22
CA ASP A 156 0.54 5.08 -21.76
C ASP A 156 0.49 4.93 -20.25
N PHE A 157 0.21 6.02 -19.52
CA PHE A 157 0.06 5.96 -18.08
C PHE A 157 -1.38 5.59 -17.75
N VAL A 158 -1.54 4.53 -16.95
CA VAL A 158 -2.85 3.99 -16.56
C VAL A 158 -2.92 3.89 -15.04
N GLY A 159 -3.91 4.53 -14.46
CA GLY A 159 -4.32 4.30 -13.08
C GLY A 159 -5.55 3.40 -13.01
N PHE A 160 -5.79 2.85 -11.86
CA PHE A 160 -7.02 2.12 -11.57
C PHE A 160 -7.36 2.15 -10.07
N ASP A 161 -8.63 2.08 -9.76
CA ASP A 161 -9.08 1.77 -8.42
C ASP A 161 -9.19 0.25 -8.28
N PRO A 162 -8.48 -0.38 -7.31
CA PRO A 162 -8.72 -1.78 -6.99
C PRO A 162 -10.17 -2.04 -6.56
N ARG A 163 -10.62 -3.31 -6.62
CA ARG A 163 -11.94 -3.69 -6.11
C ARG A 163 -12.15 -3.15 -4.70
N GLY A 164 -13.32 -2.58 -4.44
CA GLY A 164 -13.69 -1.98 -3.17
C GLY A 164 -13.22 -0.54 -2.96
N VAL A 165 -12.33 0.00 -3.81
CA VAL A 165 -11.75 1.34 -3.69
C VAL A 165 -12.55 2.34 -4.55
N GLY A 166 -12.83 3.50 -4.00
CA GLY A 166 -13.29 4.70 -4.71
C GLY A 166 -14.40 4.44 -5.70
N HIS A 167 -14.11 4.50 -7.00
CA HIS A 167 -15.07 4.28 -8.07
C HIS A 167 -15.23 2.79 -8.49
N SER A 168 -14.56 1.86 -7.78
CA SER A 168 -14.55 0.42 -8.09
C SER A 168 -15.35 -0.41 -7.10
N ALA A 169 -16.68 -0.30 -7.11
CA ALA A 169 -17.59 -0.96 -6.19
C ALA A 169 -17.20 -0.75 -4.72
N PRO A 170 -17.19 0.49 -4.22
CA PRO A 170 -16.63 0.86 -2.93
C PRO A 170 -17.29 0.11 -1.78
N ILE A 171 -16.46 -0.28 -0.80
CA ILE A 171 -16.91 -0.84 0.48
C ILE A 171 -16.81 0.20 1.59
N SER A 172 -17.56 -0.04 2.67
CA SER A 172 -17.56 0.79 3.87
C SER A 172 -17.70 -0.09 5.10
N CYS A 173 -17.11 0.33 6.22
CA CYS A 173 -17.20 -0.34 7.51
C CYS A 173 -17.89 0.53 8.58
N ALA A 174 -17.88 1.86 8.40
CA ALA A 174 -18.45 2.81 9.35
C ALA A 174 -19.13 3.98 8.63
N ASP A 175 -19.85 4.81 9.37
CA ASP A 175 -20.25 6.12 8.86
C ASP A 175 -18.99 7.00 8.70
N PRO A 176 -18.76 7.63 7.53
CA PRO A 176 -17.55 8.42 7.30
C PRO A 176 -17.35 9.59 8.27
N GLN A 177 -18.44 10.22 8.72
CA GLN A 177 -18.36 11.35 9.65
C GLN A 177 -18.01 10.87 11.06
N GLU A 178 -18.58 9.74 11.50
CA GLU A 178 -18.21 9.12 12.78
C GLU A 178 -16.78 8.54 12.73
N PHE A 179 -16.37 8.01 11.58
CA PHE A 179 -15.01 7.47 11.40
C PHE A 179 -13.91 8.53 11.59
N VAL A 180 -14.11 9.75 11.11
CA VAL A 180 -13.12 10.83 11.24
C VAL A 180 -13.30 11.68 12.50
N LYS A 181 -14.33 11.44 13.29
CA LYS A 181 -14.64 12.23 14.49
C LYS A 181 -13.46 12.26 15.47
N ALA A 182 -13.19 13.43 16.01
CA ALA A 182 -12.10 13.71 16.93
C ALA A 182 -12.61 14.45 18.20
N PRO A 183 -11.91 14.39 19.34
CA PRO A 183 -10.67 13.61 19.52
C PRO A 183 -10.95 12.11 19.68
N LYS A 184 -10.05 11.27 19.16
CA LYS A 184 -10.06 9.82 19.42
C LYS A 184 -9.36 9.49 20.73
N ALA A 185 -9.63 8.31 21.28
CA ALA A 185 -8.93 7.81 22.45
C ALA A 185 -7.42 7.73 22.20
N ASP A 186 -6.62 7.96 23.26
CA ASP A 186 -5.16 7.80 23.19
C ASP A 186 -4.83 6.38 22.73
N PRO A 187 -4.05 6.20 21.65
CA PRO A 187 -3.63 4.87 21.21
C PRO A 187 -2.79 4.14 22.27
N VAL A 188 -1.98 4.84 23.07
CA VAL A 188 -1.18 4.20 24.13
C VAL A 188 -2.07 3.95 25.33
N PRO A 189 -2.43 2.68 25.63
CA PRO A 189 -3.34 2.39 26.74
C PRO A 189 -2.69 2.69 28.10
N GLY A 190 -3.34 3.48 28.91
CA GLY A 190 -2.92 3.78 30.28
C GLY A 190 -3.45 2.77 31.29
N SER A 191 -4.43 1.93 30.92
CA SER A 191 -5.08 0.97 31.78
C SER A 191 -5.63 -0.23 31.01
N GLU A 192 -5.99 -1.30 31.74
CA GLU A 192 -6.73 -2.43 31.16
C GLU A 192 -8.14 -2.04 30.66
N ALA A 193 -8.74 -1.01 31.25
CA ALA A 193 -10.01 -0.47 30.77
C ALA A 193 -9.88 0.15 29.39
N ASP A 194 -8.80 0.88 29.12
CA ASP A 194 -8.52 1.46 27.80
C ASP A 194 -8.31 0.36 26.75
N LYS A 195 -7.55 -0.68 27.09
CA LYS A 195 -7.38 -1.85 26.23
C LYS A 195 -8.72 -2.52 25.90
N LEU A 196 -9.59 -2.67 26.90
CA LEU A 196 -10.92 -3.25 26.71
C LEU A 196 -11.79 -2.39 25.79
N ALA A 197 -11.76 -1.07 25.96
CA ALA A 197 -12.49 -0.12 25.11
C ALA A 197 -12.01 -0.19 23.65
N GLN A 198 -10.70 -0.18 23.41
CA GLN A 198 -10.13 -0.30 22.07
C GLN A 198 -10.47 -1.65 21.39
N ARG A 199 -10.44 -2.75 22.16
CA ARG A 199 -10.85 -4.07 21.66
C ARG A 199 -12.32 -4.10 21.25
N LYS A 200 -13.18 -3.41 22.01
CA LYS A 200 -14.59 -3.27 21.65
C LYS A 200 -14.76 -2.51 20.35
N LEU A 201 -14.09 -1.35 20.19
CA LEU A 201 -14.13 -0.56 18.95
C LEU A 201 -13.65 -1.35 17.73
N ALA A 202 -12.56 -2.11 17.88
CA ALA A 202 -12.02 -2.94 16.80
C ALA A 202 -13.02 -4.02 16.35
N ARG A 203 -13.71 -4.65 17.29
CA ARG A 203 -14.76 -5.64 16.99
C ARG A 203 -15.97 -5.00 16.33
N GLU A 204 -16.45 -3.87 16.85
CA GLU A 204 -17.58 -3.13 16.26
C GLU A 204 -17.26 -2.68 14.83
N TYR A 205 -16.01 -2.31 14.55
CA TYR A 205 -15.57 -1.97 13.20
C TYR A 205 -15.61 -3.19 12.27
N ALA A 206 -15.14 -4.36 12.72
CA ALA A 206 -15.21 -5.61 11.93
C ALA A 206 -16.66 -6.04 11.67
N GLU A 207 -17.55 -5.92 12.66
CA GLU A 207 -18.99 -6.16 12.52
C GLU A 207 -19.62 -5.19 11.51
N GLY A 208 -19.32 -3.89 11.61
CA GLY A 208 -19.77 -2.87 10.67
C GLY A 208 -19.33 -3.12 9.23
N CYS A 209 -18.11 -3.63 9.01
CA CYS A 209 -17.67 -4.08 7.68
C CYS A 209 -18.61 -5.16 7.11
N PHE A 210 -18.97 -6.13 7.93
CA PHE A 210 -19.85 -7.22 7.49
C PHE A 210 -21.28 -6.73 7.20
N GLU A 211 -21.82 -5.90 8.07
CA GLU A 211 -23.16 -5.36 7.93
C GLU A 211 -23.32 -4.50 6.65
N ARG A 212 -22.29 -3.68 6.35
CA ARG A 212 -22.35 -2.74 5.23
C ARG A 212 -21.87 -3.34 3.91
N SER A 213 -20.92 -4.29 3.95
CA SER A 213 -20.21 -4.76 2.76
C SER A 213 -19.99 -6.27 2.71
N GLY A 214 -20.77 -7.06 3.48
CA GLY A 214 -20.54 -8.50 3.71
C GLY A 214 -20.42 -9.34 2.44
N GLU A 215 -21.14 -8.98 1.36
CA GLU A 215 -21.05 -9.70 0.10
C GLU A 215 -19.67 -9.53 -0.59
N MET A 216 -19.02 -8.37 -0.41
CA MET A 216 -17.72 -8.09 -0.99
C MET A 216 -16.57 -8.73 -0.20
N LEU A 217 -16.69 -8.79 1.14
CA LEU A 217 -15.56 -9.12 2.02
C LEU A 217 -14.86 -10.45 1.68
N PRO A 218 -15.56 -11.58 1.35
CA PRO A 218 -14.86 -12.84 1.01
C PRO A 218 -13.99 -12.72 -0.26
N HIS A 219 -14.22 -11.69 -1.07
CA HIS A 219 -13.55 -11.46 -2.34
C HIS A 219 -12.51 -10.33 -2.29
N MET A 220 -12.37 -9.67 -1.14
CA MET A 220 -11.38 -8.63 -0.88
C MET A 220 -10.03 -9.26 -0.56
N THR A 221 -9.36 -9.78 -1.60
CA THR A 221 -8.09 -10.49 -1.45
C THR A 221 -7.08 -10.04 -2.50
N THR A 222 -5.79 -10.03 -2.14
CA THR A 222 -4.71 -9.72 -3.09
C THR A 222 -4.70 -10.64 -4.31
N PRO A 223 -4.93 -11.97 -4.21
CA PRO A 223 -5.07 -12.80 -5.40
C PRO A 223 -6.21 -12.39 -6.34
N ASN A 224 -7.35 -11.92 -5.82
CA ASN A 224 -8.43 -11.43 -6.68
C ASN A 224 -8.09 -10.09 -7.33
N THR A 225 -7.45 -9.18 -6.61
CA THR A 225 -6.95 -7.92 -7.20
C THR A 225 -5.89 -8.17 -8.27
N ALA A 226 -5.03 -9.19 -8.09
CA ALA A 226 -4.08 -9.60 -9.12
C ALA A 226 -4.78 -10.19 -10.38
N ARG A 227 -5.88 -10.92 -10.21
CA ARG A 227 -6.72 -11.37 -11.35
C ARG A 227 -7.39 -10.19 -12.05
N ASP A 228 -7.84 -9.19 -11.29
CA ASP A 228 -8.38 -7.93 -11.84
C ASP A 228 -7.35 -7.24 -12.73
N LEU A 229 -6.10 -7.16 -12.29
CA LEU A 229 -5.00 -6.60 -13.10
C LEU A 229 -4.83 -7.34 -14.42
N ASP A 230 -4.98 -8.67 -14.44
CA ASP A 230 -4.88 -9.43 -15.69
C ASP A 230 -6.07 -9.17 -16.64
N VAL A 231 -7.26 -8.96 -16.07
CA VAL A 231 -8.43 -8.56 -16.86
C VAL A 231 -8.29 -7.13 -17.40
N ILE A 232 -7.76 -6.20 -16.60
CA ILE A 232 -7.45 -4.83 -17.04
C ILE A 232 -6.40 -4.87 -18.16
N ARG A 233 -5.30 -5.62 -17.99
CA ARG A 233 -4.29 -5.83 -19.04
C ARG A 233 -4.94 -6.28 -20.37
N ALA A 234 -5.84 -7.25 -20.28
CA ALA A 234 -6.53 -7.76 -21.46
C ALA A 234 -7.47 -6.72 -22.09
N ALA A 235 -8.23 -5.96 -21.29
CA ALA A 235 -9.09 -4.87 -21.75
C ALA A 235 -8.32 -3.75 -22.46
N LEU A 236 -7.08 -3.48 -22.01
CA LEU A 236 -6.16 -2.54 -22.65
C LEU A 236 -5.52 -3.06 -23.94
N GLY A 237 -5.78 -4.32 -24.33
CA GLY A 237 -5.16 -4.97 -25.49
C GLY A 237 -3.69 -5.32 -25.31
N GLU A 238 -3.17 -5.29 -24.09
CA GLU A 238 -1.77 -5.54 -23.78
C GLU A 238 -1.49 -7.05 -23.65
N LYS A 239 -0.45 -7.52 -24.35
CA LYS A 239 -0.01 -8.93 -24.22
C LYS A 239 0.64 -9.19 -22.87
N LYS A 240 1.39 -8.21 -22.37
CA LYS A 240 2.12 -8.29 -21.10
C LYS A 240 2.01 -6.98 -20.32
N LEU A 241 1.98 -7.08 -19.01
CA LEU A 241 1.87 -5.96 -18.07
C LEU A 241 3.23 -5.25 -17.91
N ASN A 242 3.22 -3.90 -17.98
CA ASN A 242 4.23 -3.09 -17.30
C ASN A 242 3.58 -2.54 -16.04
N TYR A 243 4.25 -2.69 -14.91
CA TYR A 243 3.66 -2.41 -13.60
C TYR A 243 4.63 -1.63 -12.70
N LEU A 244 4.09 -0.65 -11.99
CA LEU A 244 4.76 0.06 -10.91
C LEU A 244 3.93 -0.10 -9.64
N GLY A 245 4.47 -0.80 -8.66
CA GLY A 245 3.85 -0.99 -7.35
C GLY A 245 4.66 -0.38 -6.22
N VAL A 246 3.99 0.35 -5.34
CA VAL A 246 4.61 0.98 -4.16
C VAL A 246 3.98 0.37 -2.92
N SER A 247 4.77 0.12 -1.86
CA SER A 247 4.27 -0.40 -0.58
C SER A 247 3.49 -1.72 -0.76
N TYR A 248 2.24 -1.83 -0.32
CA TYR A 248 1.37 -2.98 -0.62
C TYR A 248 1.34 -3.34 -2.11
N GLY A 249 1.42 -2.35 -3.01
CA GLY A 249 1.48 -2.59 -4.45
C GLY A 249 2.65 -3.50 -4.86
N THR A 250 3.69 -3.61 -4.05
CA THR A 250 4.80 -4.54 -4.28
C THR A 250 4.39 -5.98 -4.02
N TYR A 251 3.59 -6.22 -2.98
CA TYR A 251 3.01 -7.55 -2.71
C TYR A 251 1.99 -7.93 -3.77
N LEU A 252 1.12 -7.00 -4.19
CA LEU A 252 0.20 -7.21 -5.32
C LEU A 252 0.97 -7.59 -6.60
N GLY A 253 2.06 -6.89 -6.92
CA GLY A 253 2.93 -7.20 -8.05
C GLY A 253 3.56 -8.60 -7.94
N ALA A 254 4.05 -8.96 -6.76
CA ALA A 254 4.64 -10.27 -6.49
C ALA A 254 3.62 -11.41 -6.64
N VAL A 255 2.39 -11.22 -6.16
CA VAL A 255 1.27 -12.15 -6.34
C VAL A 255 0.89 -12.25 -7.82
N TYR A 256 0.80 -11.11 -8.54
CA TYR A 256 0.54 -11.09 -9.97
C TYR A 256 1.61 -11.87 -10.76
N GLY A 257 2.90 -11.61 -10.52
CA GLY A 257 3.98 -12.33 -11.16
C GLY A 257 4.00 -13.83 -10.86
N THR A 258 3.48 -14.23 -9.70
CA THR A 258 3.32 -15.65 -9.34
C THR A 258 2.16 -16.31 -10.07
N LEU A 259 1.02 -15.61 -10.20
CA LEU A 259 -0.18 -16.14 -10.88
C LEU A 259 -0.06 -16.10 -12.41
N PHE A 260 0.61 -15.10 -12.94
CA PHE A 260 0.69 -14.78 -14.39
C PHE A 260 2.12 -14.51 -14.84
N PRO A 261 3.09 -15.43 -14.65
CA PRO A 261 4.50 -15.16 -14.96
C PRO A 261 4.73 -14.82 -16.42
N ASP A 262 3.95 -15.40 -17.33
CA ASP A 262 4.06 -15.14 -18.78
C ASP A 262 3.46 -13.81 -19.23
N HIS A 263 2.66 -13.16 -18.36
CA HIS A 263 2.04 -11.88 -18.63
C HIS A 263 2.83 -10.67 -18.09
N VAL A 264 3.97 -10.88 -17.46
CA VAL A 264 4.85 -9.79 -17.00
C VAL A 264 5.82 -9.40 -18.12
N ARG A 265 5.94 -8.08 -18.40
CA ARG A 265 6.97 -7.51 -19.25
C ARG A 265 8.03 -6.77 -18.45
N ARG A 266 7.62 -5.79 -17.66
CA ARG A 266 8.46 -5.03 -16.72
C ARG A 266 7.71 -4.78 -15.44
N MET A 267 8.40 -4.92 -14.33
CA MET A 267 7.83 -4.67 -13.03
C MET A 267 8.84 -3.90 -12.19
N VAL A 268 8.41 -2.77 -11.63
CA VAL A 268 9.15 -2.01 -10.64
C VAL A 268 8.36 -2.09 -9.34
N VAL A 269 9.04 -2.45 -8.27
CA VAL A 269 8.49 -2.54 -6.92
C VAL A 269 9.33 -1.68 -5.99
N ASP A 270 8.69 -0.73 -5.34
CA ASP A 270 9.32 0.28 -4.50
C ASP A 270 8.76 0.20 -3.07
N SER A 271 9.62 0.30 -2.06
CA SER A 271 9.25 0.13 -0.65
C SER A 271 8.62 -1.24 -0.37
N VAL A 272 9.42 -2.29 -0.59
CA VAL A 272 8.97 -3.69 -0.72
C VAL A 272 8.44 -4.27 0.59
N VAL A 273 7.21 -4.79 0.55
CA VAL A 273 6.65 -5.68 1.59
C VAL A 273 7.30 -7.05 1.49
N ASN A 274 7.68 -7.64 2.63
CA ASN A 274 8.19 -9.01 2.66
C ASN A 274 7.06 -10.00 2.30
N PRO A 275 7.12 -10.69 1.14
CA PRO A 275 6.02 -11.52 0.66
C PRO A 275 5.99 -12.93 1.26
N SER A 276 6.85 -13.22 2.24
CA SER A 276 6.88 -14.52 2.89
C SER A 276 5.58 -14.79 3.65
N ARG A 277 5.06 -16.01 3.53
CA ARG A 277 3.75 -16.40 4.09
C ARG A 277 3.60 -16.16 5.59
N ASP A 278 4.69 -16.38 6.33
CA ASP A 278 4.77 -16.20 7.77
C ASP A 278 4.88 -14.73 8.19
N LYS A 279 5.10 -13.84 7.22
CA LYS A 279 5.20 -12.40 7.44
C LYS A 279 3.91 -11.65 7.12
N ILE A 280 3.16 -12.13 6.15
CA ILE A 280 1.89 -11.54 5.70
C ILE A 280 0.77 -11.97 6.66
N TRP A 281 0.11 -11.06 7.40
CA TRP A 281 0.35 -9.59 7.52
C TRP A 281 0.82 -9.23 8.92
N TYR A 282 0.45 -10.03 9.95
CA TYR A 282 0.67 -9.70 11.36
C TYR A 282 2.13 -9.33 11.65
N GLN A 283 3.07 -10.19 11.20
CA GLN A 283 4.49 -9.92 11.44
C GLN A 283 5.00 -8.71 10.61
N ALA A 284 4.48 -8.49 9.40
CA ALA A 284 4.87 -7.34 8.59
C ALA A 284 4.51 -6.02 9.27
N ASN A 285 3.37 -5.96 9.97
CA ASN A 285 2.96 -4.79 10.74
C ASN A 285 3.87 -4.55 11.95
N LEU A 286 4.27 -5.60 12.68
CA LEU A 286 5.25 -5.47 13.76
C LEU A 286 6.64 -5.01 13.24
N ASP A 287 7.08 -5.54 12.10
CA ASP A 287 8.34 -5.14 11.45
C ASP A 287 8.26 -3.67 10.97
N GLN A 288 7.09 -3.19 10.55
CA GLN A 288 6.84 -1.79 10.17
C GLN A 288 6.99 -0.83 11.35
N ASP A 289 6.51 -1.20 12.55
CA ASP A 289 6.66 -0.37 13.75
C ASP A 289 8.13 -0.13 14.08
N VAL A 290 8.98 -1.16 13.93
CA VAL A 290 10.44 -1.03 14.10
C VAL A 290 11.03 -0.05 13.08
N ALA A 291 10.62 -0.17 11.82
CA ALA A 291 11.10 0.70 10.75
C ALA A 291 10.64 2.16 10.95
N PHE A 292 9.40 2.36 11.37
CA PHE A 292 8.86 3.70 11.63
C PHE A 292 9.54 4.37 12.81
N GLU A 293 9.86 3.64 13.87
CA GLU A 293 10.64 4.20 14.97
C GLU A 293 12.05 4.63 14.52
N GLY A 294 12.69 3.85 13.63
CA GLY A 294 13.96 4.23 13.02
C GLY A 294 13.84 5.55 12.26
N ARG A 295 12.84 5.66 11.38
CA ARG A 295 12.59 6.86 10.59
C ARG A 295 12.16 8.07 11.43
N TRP A 296 11.40 7.83 12.50
CA TRP A 296 11.05 8.85 13.49
C TRP A 296 12.30 9.45 14.15
N LYS A 297 13.25 8.61 14.54
CA LYS A 297 14.55 9.04 15.09
C LYS A 297 15.40 9.81 14.07
N GLU A 298 15.40 9.38 12.81
CA GLU A 298 16.09 10.10 11.73
C GLU A 298 15.48 11.49 11.49
N TRP A 299 14.14 11.61 11.52
CA TRP A 299 13.48 12.91 11.43
C TRP A 299 13.87 13.82 12.59
N GLN A 300 13.92 13.30 13.82
CA GLN A 300 14.35 14.07 14.99
C GLN A 300 15.81 14.54 14.89
N ASP A 301 16.71 13.70 14.38
CA ASP A 301 18.10 14.08 14.12
C ASP A 301 18.20 15.18 13.08
N TRP A 302 17.38 15.08 12.03
CA TRP A 302 17.32 16.12 11.00
C TRP A 302 16.77 17.43 11.55
N VAL A 303 15.75 17.40 12.41
CA VAL A 303 15.22 18.58 13.08
C VAL A 303 16.29 19.23 13.96
N ALA A 304 16.98 18.44 14.77
CA ALA A 304 18.06 18.91 15.64
C ALA A 304 19.21 19.56 14.83
N ALA A 305 19.61 18.95 13.72
CA ALA A 305 20.60 19.54 12.81
C ALA A 305 20.15 20.86 12.16
N ASN A 306 18.86 21.17 12.19
CA ASN A 306 18.25 22.40 11.66
C ASN A 306 17.65 23.29 12.77
N ASP A 307 18.14 23.18 14.03
CA ASP A 307 17.60 23.90 15.18
C ASP A 307 17.62 25.43 15.01
N ALA A 308 18.62 25.97 14.32
CA ALA A 308 18.66 27.38 13.97
C ALA A 308 17.41 27.88 13.20
N THR A 309 16.67 26.97 12.56
CA THR A 309 15.43 27.27 11.83
C THR A 309 14.17 26.94 12.63
N TYR A 310 14.18 25.80 13.34
CA TYR A 310 12.98 25.27 13.96
C TYR A 310 12.89 25.49 15.47
N HIS A 311 13.99 25.73 16.14
CA HIS A 311 14.07 25.99 17.61
C HIS A 311 13.37 24.91 18.44
N LEU A 312 13.57 23.64 18.08
CA LEU A 312 12.98 22.47 18.74
C LEU A 312 13.99 21.72 19.62
N GLY A 313 15.27 22.15 19.60
CA GLY A 313 16.41 21.57 20.29
C GLY A 313 17.51 21.15 19.34
N ASP A 314 18.77 21.23 19.77
CA ASP A 314 19.95 20.92 18.97
C ASP A 314 20.39 19.46 19.09
N THR A 315 19.63 18.65 19.86
CA THR A 315 19.81 17.21 20.03
C THR A 315 18.51 16.46 19.79
N ARG A 316 18.62 15.18 19.35
CA ARG A 316 17.46 14.29 19.25
C ARG A 316 16.68 14.21 20.55
N ALA A 317 17.36 14.18 21.70
CA ALA A 317 16.73 14.08 23.00
C ALA A 317 15.82 15.28 23.30
N GLU A 318 16.28 16.49 22.97
CA GLU A 318 15.48 17.70 23.16
C GLU A 318 14.26 17.74 22.23
N VAL A 319 14.41 17.36 20.96
CA VAL A 319 13.27 17.23 20.02
C VAL A 319 12.28 16.18 20.53
N GLN A 320 12.77 15.05 21.05
CA GLN A 320 11.91 14.02 21.66
C GLN A 320 11.21 14.55 22.91
N ASP A 321 11.87 15.32 23.74
CA ASP A 321 11.26 15.94 24.94
C ASP A 321 10.15 16.93 24.56
N GLN A 322 10.33 17.72 23.51
CA GLN A 322 9.27 18.58 22.99
C GLN A 322 8.06 17.76 22.51
N TRP A 323 8.29 16.67 21.78
CA TRP A 323 7.24 15.75 21.37
C TRP A 323 6.48 15.16 22.56
N LEU A 324 7.20 14.68 23.59
CA LEU A 324 6.56 14.10 24.79
C LEU A 324 5.75 15.14 25.56
N LYS A 325 6.24 16.38 25.67
CA LYS A 325 5.50 17.51 26.29
C LYS A 325 4.22 17.82 25.50
N LEU A 326 4.31 17.94 24.17
CA LEU A 326 3.14 18.16 23.31
C LEU A 326 2.10 17.05 23.51
N ARG A 327 2.54 15.79 23.43
CA ARG A 327 1.67 14.63 23.58
C ARG A 327 0.99 14.59 24.95
N ALA A 328 1.74 14.86 26.02
CA ALA A 328 1.21 14.92 27.39
C ALA A 328 0.20 16.06 27.57
N THR A 329 0.43 17.22 26.95
CA THR A 329 -0.51 18.34 26.95
C THR A 329 -1.81 17.95 26.26
N ALA A 330 -1.73 17.39 25.07
CA ALA A 330 -2.90 16.97 24.30
C ALA A 330 -3.68 15.79 24.94
N ALA A 331 -2.99 14.91 25.68
CA ALA A 331 -3.62 13.83 26.43
C ALA A 331 -4.42 14.34 27.63
N LYS A 332 -3.95 15.43 28.27
CA LYS A 332 -4.63 16.06 29.38
C LYS A 332 -5.84 16.89 28.91
N GLU A 333 -5.65 17.64 27.84
CA GLU A 333 -6.68 18.50 27.24
C GLU A 333 -6.41 18.58 25.72
N PRO A 334 -7.31 18.05 24.88
CA PRO A 334 -7.13 18.11 23.43
C PRO A 334 -7.02 19.55 22.93
N LEU A 335 -6.01 19.81 22.10
CA LEU A 335 -5.77 21.15 21.54
C LEU A 335 -6.97 21.57 20.67
N GLY A 336 -7.49 22.77 20.92
CA GLY A 336 -8.72 23.24 20.25
C GLY A 336 -9.95 22.34 20.51
N GLY A 337 -9.92 21.48 21.53
CA GLY A 337 -10.97 20.52 21.85
C GLY A 337 -11.04 19.29 20.91
N VAL A 338 -10.16 19.20 19.91
CA VAL A 338 -10.25 18.17 18.83
C VAL A 338 -8.95 17.43 18.55
N VAL A 339 -7.76 17.99 18.86
CA VAL A 339 -6.47 17.34 18.57
C VAL A 339 -5.93 16.72 19.84
N GLY A 340 -6.18 15.43 20.04
CA GLY A 340 -5.62 14.59 21.07
C GLY A 340 -4.38 13.81 20.58
N PRO A 341 -3.84 12.86 21.38
CA PRO A 341 -2.69 12.05 21.02
C PRO A 341 -2.86 11.25 19.72
N ALA A 342 -4.06 10.79 19.40
CA ALA A 342 -4.34 10.03 18.18
C ALA A 342 -4.19 10.91 16.93
N GLU A 343 -4.74 12.12 16.96
CA GLU A 343 -4.63 13.08 15.86
C GLU A 343 -3.18 13.56 15.68
N LEU A 344 -2.44 13.75 16.78
CA LEU A 344 -1.01 14.04 16.71
C LEU A 344 -0.24 12.92 16.02
N ILE A 345 -0.46 11.65 16.41
CA ILE A 345 0.19 10.52 15.74
C ILE A 345 -0.17 10.50 14.26
N SER A 346 -1.44 10.72 13.90
CA SER A 346 -1.89 10.77 12.50
C SER A 346 -1.20 11.88 11.69
N PHE A 347 -0.97 13.04 12.28
CA PHE A 347 -0.24 14.15 11.63
C PHE A 347 1.26 13.83 11.49
N PHE A 348 1.91 13.42 12.59
CA PHE A 348 3.35 13.20 12.60
C PHE A 348 3.79 11.92 11.88
N GLN A 349 2.91 10.93 11.67
CA GLN A 349 3.25 9.69 10.96
C GLN A 349 3.68 9.91 9.50
N SER A 350 3.41 11.06 8.92
CA SER A 350 3.93 11.40 7.60
C SER A 350 5.45 11.56 7.57
N ALA A 351 6.10 11.83 8.71
CA ALA A 351 7.56 11.94 8.79
C ALA A 351 8.29 10.60 8.54
N PRO A 352 7.90 9.45 9.15
CA PRO A 352 8.43 8.14 8.77
C PRO A 352 8.24 7.76 7.31
N TYR A 353 7.14 8.19 6.69
CA TYR A 353 6.83 7.85 5.30
C TYR A 353 7.63 8.67 4.27
N TYR A 354 7.78 9.99 4.48
CA TYR A 354 8.21 10.89 3.41
C TYR A 354 9.17 11.97 3.90
N ASP A 355 10.38 12.02 3.35
CA ASP A 355 11.33 13.12 3.61
C ASP A 355 10.74 14.49 3.24
N SER A 356 9.88 14.54 2.22
CA SER A 356 9.19 15.78 1.82
C SER A 356 8.23 16.33 2.88
N ALA A 357 7.83 15.52 3.85
CA ALA A 357 6.98 15.92 4.97
C ALA A 357 7.80 16.51 6.15
N TRP A 358 9.13 16.31 6.18
CA TRP A 358 9.97 16.67 7.31
C TRP A 358 9.94 18.15 7.63
N ALA A 359 10.19 18.98 6.64
CA ALA A 359 10.22 20.43 6.82
C ALA A 359 8.84 21.04 7.17
N PRO A 360 7.73 20.69 6.48
CA PRO A 360 6.39 21.13 6.88
C PRO A 360 5.99 20.73 8.30
N ILE A 361 6.25 19.49 8.72
CA ILE A 361 5.94 19.01 10.07
C ILE A 361 6.77 19.78 11.11
N ALA A 362 8.09 19.91 10.90
CA ALA A 362 8.97 20.66 11.79
C ALA A 362 8.54 22.14 11.92
N ALA A 363 8.17 22.79 10.82
CA ALA A 363 7.69 24.15 10.83
C ALA A 363 6.38 24.33 11.62
N THR A 364 5.44 23.40 11.47
CA THR A 364 4.18 23.42 12.24
C THR A 364 4.44 23.18 13.72
N PHE A 365 5.32 22.22 14.05
CA PHE A 365 5.70 21.93 15.42
C PHE A 365 6.45 23.10 16.08
N SER A 366 7.36 23.75 15.36
CA SER A 366 8.05 24.96 15.81
C SER A 366 7.10 26.08 16.17
N LYS A 367 6.09 26.35 15.34
CA LYS A 367 5.06 27.34 15.64
C LYS A 367 4.32 27.03 16.93
N TYR A 368 3.94 25.77 17.14
CA TYR A 368 3.30 25.35 18.39
C TYR A 368 4.20 25.62 19.60
N VAL A 369 5.48 25.25 19.55
CA VAL A 369 6.43 25.50 20.65
C VAL A 369 6.64 27.00 20.90
N ALA A 370 6.56 27.82 19.86
CA ALA A 370 6.57 29.29 19.95
C ALA A 370 5.26 29.90 20.49
N GLY A 371 4.24 29.08 20.81
CA GLY A 371 2.97 29.51 21.40
C GLY A 371 1.78 29.60 20.41
N ASP A 372 1.97 29.30 19.12
CA ASP A 372 0.90 29.26 18.12
C ASP A 372 0.25 27.86 18.08
N THR A 373 -0.63 27.60 19.04
CA THR A 373 -1.38 26.34 19.11
C THR A 373 -2.30 26.14 17.90
N GLN A 374 -2.85 27.25 17.33
CA GLN A 374 -3.79 27.17 16.22
C GLN A 374 -3.16 26.57 14.97
N ALA A 375 -1.89 26.88 14.68
CA ALA A 375 -1.19 26.30 13.53
C ALA A 375 -1.15 24.75 13.56
N LEU A 376 -1.03 24.16 14.76
CA LEU A 376 -1.05 22.70 14.91
C LEU A 376 -2.48 22.14 14.84
N VAL A 377 -3.46 22.85 15.41
CA VAL A 377 -4.88 22.47 15.30
C VAL A 377 -5.31 22.47 13.83
N ASP A 378 -5.01 23.52 13.08
CA ASP A 378 -5.36 23.63 11.65
C ASP A 378 -4.71 22.50 10.80
N ALA A 379 -3.54 22.01 11.22
CA ALA A 379 -2.82 20.96 10.48
C ALA A 379 -3.24 19.54 10.85
N ALA A 380 -3.68 19.30 12.09
CA ALA A 380 -3.92 17.96 12.64
C ALA A 380 -5.40 17.63 12.87
N ALA A 381 -6.29 18.63 12.99
CA ALA A 381 -7.71 18.38 13.15
C ALA A 381 -8.34 17.86 11.86
N PRO A 382 -9.28 16.89 11.92
CA PRO A 382 -10.04 16.47 10.75
C PRO A 382 -10.97 17.58 10.26
N ASP A 383 -11.05 17.77 8.96
CA ASP A 383 -12.04 18.66 8.34
C ASP A 383 -13.37 17.92 8.17
N LEU A 384 -14.30 18.11 9.09
CA LEU A 384 -15.62 17.50 9.04
C LEU A 384 -16.50 18.05 7.90
N SER A 385 -16.14 19.18 7.30
CA SER A 385 -16.86 19.75 6.15
C SER A 385 -16.47 19.09 4.82
N ASP A 386 -15.30 18.46 4.73
CA ASP A 386 -14.86 17.68 3.55
C ASP A 386 -15.50 16.29 3.52
N THR A 387 -16.79 16.24 3.23
CA THR A 387 -17.55 14.97 3.19
C THR A 387 -17.00 13.96 2.19
N ALA A 388 -16.44 14.42 1.07
CA ALA A 388 -15.84 13.56 0.04
C ALA A 388 -14.50 12.97 0.51
N GLY A 389 -13.65 13.80 1.12
CA GLY A 389 -12.40 13.36 1.72
C GLY A 389 -12.62 12.39 2.87
N ASN A 390 -13.60 12.65 3.72
CA ASN A 390 -13.97 11.79 4.83
C ASN A 390 -14.49 10.42 4.35
N ALA A 391 -15.32 10.40 3.30
CA ALA A 391 -15.76 9.17 2.67
C ALA A 391 -14.59 8.39 2.04
N SER A 392 -13.64 9.10 1.42
CA SER A 392 -12.44 8.48 0.86
C SER A 392 -11.51 7.90 1.93
N ALA A 393 -11.35 8.60 3.06
CA ALA A 393 -10.54 8.13 4.18
C ALA A 393 -11.14 6.87 4.83
N GLU A 394 -12.45 6.86 5.07
CA GLU A 394 -13.17 5.68 5.58
C GLU A 394 -13.08 4.51 4.61
N ASN A 395 -13.36 4.72 3.32
CA ASN A 395 -13.27 3.70 2.29
C ASN A 395 -11.85 3.11 2.19
N GLY A 396 -10.81 3.95 2.20
CA GLY A 396 -9.42 3.50 2.20
C GLY A 396 -9.10 2.59 3.38
N ASN A 397 -9.54 2.96 4.60
CA ASN A 397 -9.38 2.15 5.80
C ASN A 397 -10.21 0.86 5.76
N ALA A 398 -11.45 0.91 5.23
CA ALA A 398 -12.30 -0.26 5.06
C ALA A 398 -11.66 -1.29 4.12
N VAL A 399 -11.10 -0.85 2.98
CA VAL A 399 -10.41 -1.73 2.04
C VAL A 399 -9.10 -2.25 2.63
N TYR A 400 -8.31 -1.40 3.32
CA TYR A 400 -7.12 -1.82 4.05
C TYR A 400 -7.44 -3.00 4.98
N THR A 401 -8.41 -2.80 5.87
CA THR A 401 -8.83 -3.81 6.83
C THR A 401 -9.35 -5.07 6.15
N ALA A 402 -10.23 -4.91 5.14
CA ALA A 402 -10.83 -6.05 4.44
C ALA A 402 -9.79 -6.92 3.73
N VAL A 403 -8.80 -6.31 3.05
CA VAL A 403 -7.76 -7.05 2.33
C VAL A 403 -6.81 -7.74 3.32
N GLU A 404 -6.26 -7.03 4.30
CA GLU A 404 -5.30 -7.63 5.23
C GLU A 404 -5.93 -8.71 6.08
N CYS A 405 -7.14 -8.47 6.59
CA CYS A 405 -7.84 -9.48 7.40
C CYS A 405 -8.28 -10.70 6.61
N THR A 406 -8.57 -10.56 5.30
CA THR A 406 -9.01 -11.70 4.48
C THR A 406 -7.83 -12.47 3.88
N ASP A 407 -6.73 -11.81 3.52
CA ASP A 407 -5.56 -12.42 2.87
C ASP A 407 -4.81 -13.43 3.75
N ALA A 408 -4.80 -13.24 5.07
CA ALA A 408 -3.99 -14.01 6.00
C ALA A 408 -4.74 -14.35 7.29
N LYS A 409 -4.22 -15.35 8.00
CA LYS A 409 -4.66 -15.67 9.35
C LYS A 409 -3.97 -14.72 10.34
N TRP A 410 -4.74 -14.17 11.24
CA TRP A 410 -4.30 -13.30 12.32
C TRP A 410 -4.46 -13.98 13.68
N PRO A 411 -3.69 -13.60 14.71
CA PRO A 411 -3.94 -14.08 16.07
C PRO A 411 -5.35 -13.68 16.53
N THR A 412 -6.10 -14.65 17.04
CA THR A 412 -7.47 -14.43 17.56
C THR A 412 -7.50 -14.24 19.07
N ASP A 413 -6.42 -14.61 19.76
CA ASP A 413 -6.29 -14.42 21.20
C ASP A 413 -5.65 -13.07 21.55
N TRP A 414 -6.24 -12.39 22.52
CA TRP A 414 -5.77 -11.08 22.97
C TRP A 414 -4.37 -11.13 23.60
N ASN A 415 -4.01 -12.21 24.28
CA ASN A 415 -2.74 -12.28 25.00
C ASN A 415 -1.54 -12.20 24.03
N THR A 416 -1.68 -12.70 22.81
CA THR A 416 -0.66 -12.55 21.78
C THR A 416 -0.49 -11.08 21.38
N TRP A 417 -1.58 -10.36 21.10
CA TRP A 417 -1.56 -8.95 20.76
C TRP A 417 -0.97 -8.10 21.88
N ASP A 418 -1.44 -8.29 23.10
CA ASP A 418 -0.99 -7.52 24.26
C ASP A 418 0.49 -7.75 24.57
N ARG A 419 0.93 -9.01 24.61
CA ARG A 419 2.33 -9.37 24.83
C ARG A 419 3.25 -8.77 23.77
N ASP A 420 2.92 -8.95 22.48
CA ASP A 420 3.80 -8.57 21.39
C ASP A 420 3.89 -7.04 21.28
N ASN A 421 2.76 -6.34 21.35
CA ASN A 421 2.75 -4.87 21.25
C ASN A 421 3.25 -4.19 22.52
N THR A 422 2.99 -4.70 23.72
CA THR A 422 3.59 -4.18 24.97
C THR A 422 5.11 -4.33 24.95
N ARG A 423 5.63 -5.46 24.46
CA ARG A 423 7.08 -5.67 24.31
C ARG A 423 7.67 -4.71 23.29
N LEU A 424 7.04 -4.61 22.10
CA LEU A 424 7.52 -3.79 21.01
C LEU A 424 7.51 -2.30 21.35
N HIS A 425 6.45 -1.83 21.99
CA HIS A 425 6.27 -0.43 22.40
C HIS A 425 7.39 0.10 23.31
N ARG A 426 8.04 -0.75 24.12
CA ARG A 426 9.15 -0.30 25.00
C ARG A 426 10.29 0.33 24.23
N ASP A 427 10.64 -0.23 23.07
CA ASP A 427 11.78 0.19 22.25
C ASP A 427 11.35 1.01 21.02
N HIS A 428 10.06 0.90 20.64
CA HIS A 428 9.46 1.47 19.43
C HIS A 428 8.10 2.14 19.75
N PRO A 429 8.08 3.19 20.62
CA PRO A 429 6.84 3.74 21.17
C PRO A 429 5.99 4.56 20.18
N PHE A 430 6.56 5.04 19.06
CA PHE A 430 5.91 6.03 18.21
C PHE A 430 4.58 5.53 17.62
N MET A 431 4.60 4.37 16.92
CA MET A 431 3.42 3.88 16.18
C MET A 431 2.80 2.60 16.72
N THR A 432 3.50 1.83 17.55
CA THR A 432 3.13 0.43 17.87
C THR A 432 1.67 0.25 18.28
N TRP A 433 1.18 1.00 19.26
CA TRP A 433 -0.21 0.83 19.69
C TRP A 433 -1.23 1.37 18.69
N ALA A 434 -0.92 2.46 17.98
CA ALA A 434 -1.80 2.96 16.92
C ALA A 434 -1.97 1.93 15.80
N ASN A 435 -0.87 1.31 15.37
CA ASN A 435 -0.87 0.26 14.37
C ASN A 435 -1.56 -1.02 14.87
N ALA A 436 -1.35 -1.40 16.14
CA ALA A 436 -2.03 -2.53 16.75
C ALA A 436 -3.57 -2.39 16.69
N TRP A 437 -4.10 -1.23 17.07
CA TRP A 437 -5.55 -0.99 17.07
C TRP A 437 -6.13 -0.94 15.66
N MET A 438 -5.41 -0.37 14.70
CA MET A 438 -5.83 -0.34 13.31
C MET A 438 -6.01 -1.75 12.73
N ASN A 439 -5.17 -2.71 13.15
CA ASN A 439 -5.18 -4.09 12.66
C ASN A 439 -5.99 -5.06 13.51
N LEU A 440 -6.35 -4.70 14.72
CA LEU A 440 -7.07 -5.58 15.67
C LEU A 440 -8.45 -6.06 15.17
N PRO A 441 -9.18 -5.37 14.27
CA PRO A 441 -10.38 -5.93 13.66
C PRO A 441 -10.16 -7.32 13.03
N CYS A 442 -8.95 -7.62 12.57
CA CYS A 442 -8.59 -8.92 12.00
C CYS A 442 -8.67 -10.09 12.99
N ALA A 443 -8.56 -9.83 14.31
CA ALA A 443 -8.71 -10.85 15.35
C ALA A 443 -10.14 -11.42 15.42
N THR A 444 -11.13 -10.65 14.99
CA THR A 444 -12.57 -11.02 15.01
C THR A 444 -13.20 -10.93 13.64
N TRP A 445 -12.38 -11.05 12.56
CA TRP A 445 -12.85 -10.85 11.20
C TRP A 445 -13.97 -11.83 10.82
N PRO A 446 -15.12 -11.35 10.30
CA PRO A 446 -16.34 -12.15 10.19
C PRO A 446 -16.36 -13.11 8.98
N VAL A 447 -15.39 -13.01 8.07
CA VAL A 447 -15.29 -13.90 6.93
C VAL A 447 -14.04 -14.79 7.00
N LYS A 448 -14.02 -15.88 6.22
CA LYS A 448 -12.91 -16.83 6.25
C LYS A 448 -11.60 -16.19 5.82
N GLN A 449 -10.65 -16.16 6.73
CA GLN A 449 -9.28 -15.75 6.47
C GLN A 449 -8.56 -16.77 5.58
N GLN A 450 -7.81 -16.28 4.61
CA GLN A 450 -7.11 -17.11 3.64
C GLN A 450 -5.73 -17.55 4.17
N THR A 451 -5.07 -18.40 3.40
CA THR A 451 -3.63 -18.64 3.56
C THR A 451 -2.92 -17.85 2.45
N PRO A 452 -1.95 -17.00 2.76
CA PRO A 452 -1.24 -16.23 1.76
C PRO A 452 -0.65 -17.11 0.65
N LEU A 453 -0.65 -16.59 -0.57
CA LEU A 453 -0.02 -17.26 -1.70
C LEU A 453 1.48 -17.44 -1.42
N ASN A 454 2.03 -18.60 -1.79
CA ASN A 454 3.47 -18.76 -1.78
C ASN A 454 4.06 -18.05 -3.00
N VAL A 455 4.56 -16.85 -2.78
CA VAL A 455 5.20 -16.05 -3.83
C VAL A 455 6.44 -16.79 -4.33
N LYS A 456 6.50 -17.01 -5.64
CA LYS A 456 7.62 -17.67 -6.31
C LYS A 456 8.22 -16.72 -7.33
N THR A 457 9.53 -16.70 -7.40
CA THR A 457 10.21 -16.10 -8.56
C THR A 457 9.87 -16.96 -9.77
N GLY A 458 9.28 -16.35 -10.79
CA GLY A 458 9.10 -17.01 -12.08
C GLY A 458 10.45 -17.51 -12.61
N LYS A 459 10.44 -18.49 -13.53
CA LYS A 459 11.64 -18.79 -14.30
C LYS A 459 11.94 -17.53 -15.12
N GLY A 460 13.02 -16.83 -14.73
CA GLY A 460 13.48 -15.63 -15.38
C GLY A 460 13.92 -15.87 -16.82
#